data_50de38d5a9511da50688c93a20acefc0
#
_entry.id   50de38d5a9511da50688c93a20acefc0
#
_cell.length_a   1.000
_cell.length_b   1.000
_cell.length_c   1.000
_cell.angle_alpha   90.00
_cell.angle_beta   90.00
_cell.angle_gamma   90.00
#
_symmetry.space_group_name_H-M   'P 1'
#
loop_
_entity.id
_entity.type
_entity.pdbx_description
1 polymer ?
#
loop_
_entity_poly.entity_id
_entity_poly.type
_entity_poly.pdbx_seq_one_letter_code
_entity_poly.pdbx_strand_id
1 'polypeptide(L)'
;DIAVEESAASVHSMAPHESCREGDLLVHTLFSTDEGVAFIVECEGACIYHAGDLNDWHWNEDPPAVQQWMKERYVQELQLLAPFAPSVAFVVLDPRLQEHAADGMDAFVANVAASAIVPMHLWGDHALARAYQRSHSQLPIYVYEHPNTSFLLEDLSEKERSSSAER
;
A
#
# COMPACT_ATOMS: atom_id res chain seq x y z
N ASP A 1 15.69 -17.49 -2.08
CA ASP A 1 16.77 -17.46 -1.08
C ASP A 1 17.67 -16.26 -1.37
N ILE A 2 17.53 -15.21 -0.59
CA ILE A 2 18.45 -14.08 -0.62
C ILE A 2 19.72 -14.54 0.10
N ALA A 3 20.82 -14.65 -0.63
CA ALA A 3 22.12 -14.86 -0.02
C ALA A 3 22.48 -13.60 0.78
N VAL A 4 22.42 -13.71 2.10
CA VAL A 4 22.89 -12.66 3.01
C VAL A 4 24.41 -12.82 3.08
N GLU A 5 25.15 -12.01 2.32
CA GLU A 5 26.58 -11.83 2.58
C GLU A 5 26.73 -11.22 3.98
N GLU A 6 27.85 -11.53 4.68
CA GLU A 6 28.18 -10.99 6.00
C GLU A 6 28.18 -9.46 5.97
N SER A 7 26.99 -8.87 6.12
CA SER A 7 26.82 -7.44 6.33
C SER A 7 26.75 -7.18 7.83
N ALA A 8 27.18 -5.98 8.26
CA ALA A 8 27.02 -5.55 9.66
C ALA A 8 25.56 -5.32 10.07
N ALA A 9 24.60 -5.56 9.16
CA ALA A 9 23.18 -5.42 9.38
C ALA A 9 22.58 -6.73 9.92
N SER A 10 21.72 -6.62 10.93
CA SER A 10 20.89 -7.73 11.38
C SER A 10 19.73 -7.96 10.39
N VAL A 11 19.45 -9.24 10.08
CA VAL A 11 18.35 -9.63 9.20
C VAL A 11 17.28 -10.32 10.03
N HIS A 12 16.07 -9.81 9.99
CA HIS A 12 14.91 -10.38 10.66
C HIS A 12 13.91 -10.91 9.62
N SER A 13 13.63 -12.21 9.65
CA SER A 13 12.52 -12.78 8.89
C SER A 13 11.25 -12.66 9.70
N MET A 14 10.17 -12.20 9.09
CA MET A 14 8.88 -12.03 9.74
C MET A 14 7.81 -12.83 9.02
N ALA A 15 6.98 -13.54 9.80
CA ALA A 15 5.77 -14.18 9.31
C ALA A 15 4.58 -13.18 9.30
N PRO A 16 3.45 -13.50 8.65
CA PRO A 16 2.24 -12.67 8.74
C PRO A 16 1.77 -12.45 10.19
N HIS A 17 1.29 -11.23 10.47
CA HIS A 17 0.74 -10.81 11.77
C HIS A 17 1.78 -10.84 12.92
N GLU A 18 3.05 -10.68 12.60
CA GLU A 18 4.12 -10.48 13.57
C GLU A 18 4.43 -8.99 13.78
N SER A 19 5.08 -8.71 14.90
CA SER A 19 5.60 -7.39 15.21
C SER A 19 7.03 -7.49 15.71
N CYS A 20 7.90 -6.60 15.22
CA CYS A 20 9.29 -6.50 15.63
C CYS A 20 9.64 -5.05 15.95
N ARG A 21 10.39 -4.84 17.03
CA ARG A 21 10.92 -3.52 17.39
C ARG A 21 12.44 -3.53 17.31
N GLU A 22 12.98 -2.56 16.59
CA GLU A 22 14.42 -2.31 16.51
C GLU A 22 14.68 -0.82 16.72
N GLY A 23 15.15 -0.46 17.92
CA GLY A 23 15.30 0.94 18.32
C GLY A 23 13.95 1.68 18.29
N ASP A 24 13.88 2.75 17.51
CA ASP A 24 12.67 3.56 17.34
C ASP A 24 11.74 3.06 16.22
N LEU A 25 12.16 2.03 15.49
CA LEU A 25 11.33 1.37 14.50
C LEU A 25 10.41 0.34 15.15
N LEU A 26 9.12 0.40 14.83
CA LEU A 26 8.17 -0.68 15.12
C LEU A 26 7.60 -1.17 13.79
N VAL A 27 7.81 -2.43 13.50
CA VAL A 27 7.39 -3.06 12.25
C VAL A 27 6.31 -4.08 12.54
N HIS A 28 5.21 -4.00 11.81
CA HIS A 28 4.14 -5.01 11.81
C HIS A 28 3.99 -5.60 10.41
N THR A 29 3.55 -6.83 10.33
CA THR A 29 3.29 -7.50 9.07
C THR A 29 1.82 -7.88 8.95
N LEU A 30 1.32 -7.85 7.71
CA LEU A 30 0.03 -8.39 7.34
C LEU A 30 0.22 -9.61 6.42
N PHE A 31 -0.79 -10.45 6.34
CA PHE A 31 -0.80 -11.57 5.42
C PHE A 31 -0.87 -11.05 3.98
N SER A 32 -0.01 -11.55 3.09
CA SER A 32 -0.12 -11.29 1.65
C SER A 32 -1.04 -12.30 0.99
N THR A 33 -1.83 -11.83 0.04
CA THR A 33 -2.69 -12.67 -0.81
C THR A 33 -1.94 -13.33 -1.96
N ASP A 34 -0.65 -13.02 -2.11
CA ASP A 34 0.29 -13.64 -3.03
C ASP A 34 1.61 -13.91 -2.27
N GLU A 35 2.75 -13.42 -2.69
CA GLU A 35 4.04 -13.71 -2.07
C GLU A 35 4.35 -12.80 -0.87
N GLY A 36 5.06 -13.35 0.11
CA GLY A 36 5.63 -12.61 1.23
C GLY A 36 4.61 -12.06 2.24
N VAL A 37 4.81 -10.82 2.66
CA VAL A 37 3.99 -10.09 3.64
C VAL A 37 3.87 -8.62 3.24
N ALA A 38 2.80 -7.96 3.68
CA ALA A 38 2.76 -6.49 3.68
C ALA A 38 3.36 -5.95 4.98
N PHE A 39 3.90 -4.73 4.94
CA PHE A 39 4.57 -4.09 6.06
C PHE A 39 3.86 -2.81 6.50
N ILE A 40 3.78 -2.63 7.80
CA ILE A 40 3.44 -1.37 8.46
C ILE A 40 4.65 -0.98 9.29
N VAL A 41 5.23 0.19 9.02
CA VAL A 41 6.44 0.66 9.70
C VAL A 41 6.12 1.97 10.40
N GLU A 42 6.25 1.99 11.72
CA GLU A 42 6.12 3.18 12.54
C GLU A 42 7.50 3.67 12.96
N CYS A 43 7.80 4.93 12.70
CA CYS A 43 9.07 5.58 13.05
C CYS A 43 8.85 7.08 13.22
N GLU A 44 9.35 7.65 14.33
CA GLU A 44 9.36 9.09 14.58
C GLU A 44 7.99 9.78 14.40
N GLY A 45 6.91 9.07 14.71
CA GLY A 45 5.53 9.57 14.59
C GLY A 45 4.93 9.45 13.18
N ALA A 46 5.69 8.95 12.20
CA ALA A 46 5.18 8.58 10.88
C ALA A 46 4.80 7.10 10.84
N CYS A 47 3.77 6.77 10.06
CA CYS A 47 3.38 5.41 9.74
C CYS A 47 3.44 5.21 8.22
N ILE A 48 4.19 4.20 7.78
CA ILE A 48 4.34 3.85 6.37
C ILE A 48 3.76 2.46 6.15
N TYR A 49 2.85 2.34 5.20
CA TYR A 49 2.36 1.06 4.73
C TYR A 49 2.95 0.71 3.37
N HIS A 50 3.42 -0.52 3.21
CA HIS A 50 3.86 -1.07 1.94
C HIS A 50 3.16 -2.40 1.70
N ALA A 51 2.31 -2.46 0.69
CA ALA A 51 1.48 -3.62 0.43
C ALA A 51 2.27 -4.89 0.09
N GLY A 52 3.52 -4.77 -0.41
CA GLY A 52 4.16 -5.92 -1.05
C GLY A 52 3.25 -6.42 -2.17
N ASP A 53 2.89 -7.70 -2.12
CA ASP A 53 1.95 -8.32 -3.05
C ASP A 53 0.55 -8.52 -2.44
N LEU A 54 0.24 -7.81 -1.35
CA LEU A 54 -1.11 -7.82 -0.77
C LEU A 54 -2.07 -7.00 -1.63
N ASN A 55 -3.02 -7.66 -2.30
CA ASN A 55 -4.00 -7.06 -3.20
C ASN A 55 -5.26 -7.94 -3.32
N ASP A 56 -6.32 -7.39 -3.93
CA ASP A 56 -7.42 -8.17 -4.50
C ASP A 56 -7.00 -8.66 -5.89
N TRP A 57 -6.35 -9.84 -5.95
CA TRP A 57 -5.88 -10.43 -7.20
C TRP A 57 -7.05 -11.06 -7.98
N HIS A 58 -7.86 -10.22 -8.61
CA HIS A 58 -9.00 -10.63 -9.40
C HIS A 58 -8.59 -11.00 -10.84
N TRP A 59 -8.03 -12.19 -11.00
CA TRP A 59 -7.70 -12.74 -12.32
C TRP A 59 -8.94 -13.31 -13.01
N ASN A 60 -9.15 -12.94 -14.28
CA ASN A 60 -10.31 -13.41 -15.07
C ASN A 60 -10.35 -14.94 -15.26
N GLU A 61 -9.18 -15.58 -15.21
CA GLU A 61 -9.03 -17.03 -15.38
C GLU A 61 -9.34 -17.81 -14.12
N ASP A 62 -9.38 -17.15 -12.96
CA ASP A 62 -9.63 -17.81 -11.68
C ASP A 62 -11.09 -18.19 -11.50
N PRO A 63 -11.34 -19.34 -10.85
CA PRO A 63 -12.69 -19.69 -10.46
C PRO A 63 -13.33 -18.64 -9.53
N PRO A 64 -14.67 -18.39 -9.64
CA PRO A 64 -15.34 -17.38 -8.81
C PRO A 64 -15.13 -17.54 -7.29
N ALA A 65 -14.94 -18.78 -6.81
CA ALA A 65 -14.67 -19.03 -5.40
C ALA A 65 -13.26 -18.53 -4.98
N VAL A 66 -12.28 -18.57 -5.88
CA VAL A 66 -10.94 -18.04 -5.66
C VAL A 66 -10.97 -16.51 -5.65
N GLN A 67 -11.64 -15.90 -6.63
CA GLN A 67 -11.81 -14.45 -6.71
C GLN A 67 -12.52 -13.91 -5.43
N GLN A 68 -13.57 -14.58 -4.99
CA GLN A 68 -14.27 -14.20 -3.76
C GLN A 68 -13.38 -14.33 -2.53
N TRP A 69 -12.60 -15.41 -2.42
CA TRP A 69 -11.66 -15.62 -1.31
C TRP A 69 -10.57 -14.53 -1.29
N MET A 70 -9.99 -14.17 -2.45
CA MET A 70 -8.99 -13.10 -2.58
C MET A 70 -9.53 -11.78 -2.06
N LYS A 71 -10.71 -11.39 -2.53
CA LYS A 71 -11.39 -10.15 -2.11
C LYS A 71 -11.67 -10.12 -0.60
N GLU A 72 -12.25 -11.20 -0.06
CA GLU A 72 -12.58 -11.29 1.37
C GLU A 72 -11.31 -11.22 2.22
N ARG A 73 -10.26 -11.94 1.82
CA ARG A 73 -8.99 -11.95 2.52
C ARG A 73 -8.32 -10.57 2.49
N TYR A 74 -8.28 -9.94 1.32
CA TYR A 74 -7.75 -8.59 1.19
C TYR A 74 -8.46 -7.60 2.11
N VAL A 75 -9.80 -7.58 2.10
CA VAL A 75 -10.59 -6.69 2.97
C VAL A 75 -10.33 -6.97 4.47
N GLN A 76 -10.15 -8.22 4.88
CA GLN A 76 -9.80 -8.57 6.25
C GLN A 76 -8.46 -7.94 6.67
N GLU A 77 -7.44 -7.99 5.80
CA GLU A 77 -6.13 -7.38 6.08
C GLU A 77 -6.23 -5.84 6.10
N LEU A 78 -7.04 -5.23 5.22
CA LEU A 78 -7.30 -3.79 5.26
C LEU A 78 -7.98 -3.35 6.57
N GLN A 79 -8.85 -4.17 7.15
CA GLN A 79 -9.46 -3.89 8.46
C GLN A 79 -8.45 -3.91 9.59
N LEU A 80 -7.40 -4.75 9.50
CA LEU A 80 -6.29 -4.75 10.45
C LEU A 80 -5.37 -3.53 10.25
N LEU A 81 -5.22 -3.06 9.01
CA LEU A 81 -4.44 -1.87 8.67
C LEU A 81 -5.14 -0.55 9.08
N ALA A 82 -6.45 -0.49 8.97
CA ALA A 82 -7.22 0.75 9.12
C ALA A 82 -6.92 1.57 10.40
N PRO A 83 -6.71 0.94 11.59
CA PRO A 83 -6.38 1.68 12.81
C PRO A 83 -5.06 2.44 12.77
N PHE A 84 -4.12 2.06 11.89
CA PHE A 84 -2.81 2.70 11.78
C PHE A 84 -2.85 4.03 11.03
N ALA A 85 -3.86 4.27 10.20
CA ALA A 85 -4.05 5.50 9.41
C ALA A 85 -2.73 5.98 8.77
N PRO A 86 -2.15 5.25 7.81
CA PRO A 86 -0.79 5.50 7.31
C PRO A 86 -0.57 6.94 6.83
N SER A 87 0.57 7.53 7.21
CA SER A 87 1.03 8.80 6.63
C SER A 87 1.34 8.65 5.14
N VAL A 88 1.90 7.50 4.76
CA VAL A 88 2.13 7.11 3.36
C VAL A 88 1.74 5.65 3.17
N ALA A 89 1.00 5.37 2.12
CA ALA A 89 0.62 4.01 1.72
C ALA A 89 1.07 3.71 0.28
N PHE A 90 1.91 2.70 0.13
CA PHE A 90 2.25 2.12 -1.17
C PHE A 90 1.27 0.99 -1.47
N VAL A 91 0.40 1.18 -2.46
CA VAL A 91 -0.75 0.31 -2.74
C VAL A 91 -0.68 -0.22 -4.17
N VAL A 92 -1.02 -1.50 -4.33
CA VAL A 92 -0.97 -2.16 -5.64
C VAL A 92 -2.03 -1.59 -6.58
N LEU A 93 -1.60 -1.29 -7.82
CA LEU A 93 -2.44 -0.94 -8.96
C LEU A 93 -1.84 -1.63 -10.19
N ASP A 94 -2.25 -2.86 -10.47
CA ASP A 94 -1.59 -3.73 -11.44
C ASP A 94 -2.35 -3.80 -12.77
N PRO A 95 -1.79 -3.27 -13.89
CA PRO A 95 -2.44 -3.26 -15.18
C PRO A 95 -2.69 -4.66 -15.77
N ARG A 96 -2.01 -5.69 -15.28
CA ARG A 96 -2.21 -7.08 -15.74
C ARG A 96 -3.60 -7.61 -15.38
N LEU A 97 -4.25 -7.04 -14.36
CA LEU A 97 -5.62 -7.38 -13.97
C LEU A 97 -6.68 -6.75 -14.90
N GLN A 98 -6.28 -6.02 -15.94
CA GLN A 98 -7.15 -5.45 -16.96
C GLN A 98 -8.27 -4.58 -16.36
N GLU A 99 -9.56 -4.95 -16.59
CA GLU A 99 -10.73 -4.25 -16.04
C GLU A 99 -10.80 -4.26 -14.51
N HIS A 100 -10.12 -5.22 -13.86
CA HIS A 100 -10.04 -5.38 -12.41
C HIS A 100 -8.81 -4.69 -11.77
N ALA A 101 -8.02 -3.96 -12.56
CA ALA A 101 -6.79 -3.32 -12.09
C ALA A 101 -7.00 -2.37 -10.91
N ALA A 102 -8.17 -1.75 -10.80
CA ALA A 102 -8.50 -0.81 -9.74
C ALA A 102 -9.19 -1.43 -8.52
N ASP A 103 -9.67 -2.69 -8.59
CA ASP A 103 -10.49 -3.30 -7.54
C ASP A 103 -9.81 -3.26 -6.16
N GLY A 104 -8.52 -3.60 -6.10
CA GLY A 104 -7.75 -3.53 -4.86
C GLY A 104 -7.55 -2.11 -4.34
N MET A 105 -7.22 -1.16 -5.21
CA MET A 105 -7.07 0.25 -4.84
C MET A 105 -8.41 0.84 -4.36
N ASP A 106 -9.53 0.51 -5.01
CA ASP A 106 -10.88 0.95 -4.61
C ASP A 106 -11.26 0.37 -3.24
N ALA A 107 -10.94 -0.90 -2.99
CA ALA A 107 -11.14 -1.52 -1.68
C ALA A 107 -10.26 -0.84 -0.61
N PHE A 108 -8.99 -0.51 -0.93
CA PHE A 108 -8.10 0.20 0.00
C PHE A 108 -8.69 1.54 0.41
N VAL A 109 -9.03 2.42 -0.53
CA VAL A 109 -9.52 3.77 -0.23
C VAL A 109 -10.90 3.77 0.45
N ALA A 110 -11.68 2.70 0.30
CA ALA A 110 -12.95 2.51 1.01
C ALA A 110 -12.77 2.10 2.49
N ASN A 111 -11.64 1.49 2.86
CA ASN A 111 -11.43 0.91 4.19
C ASN A 111 -10.34 1.62 5.00
N VAL A 112 -9.37 2.28 4.37
CA VAL A 112 -8.18 2.82 5.03
C VAL A 112 -8.04 4.31 4.71
N ALA A 113 -7.96 5.12 5.76
CA ALA A 113 -7.56 6.52 5.63
C ALA A 113 -6.02 6.59 5.56
N ALA A 114 -5.49 7.27 4.53
CA ALA A 114 -4.06 7.53 4.40
C ALA A 114 -3.83 8.97 3.97
N SER A 115 -2.76 9.63 4.48
CA SER A 115 -2.46 11.02 4.12
C SER A 115 -1.82 11.14 2.74
N ALA A 116 -1.17 10.07 2.26
CA ALA A 116 -0.67 9.95 0.90
C ALA A 116 -0.78 8.51 0.41
N ILE A 117 -1.19 8.34 -0.84
CA ILE A 117 -1.31 7.04 -1.50
C ILE A 117 -0.42 7.05 -2.74
N VAL A 118 0.51 6.10 -2.81
CA VAL A 118 1.44 5.96 -3.94
C VAL A 118 1.15 4.63 -4.64
N PRO A 119 0.57 4.64 -5.85
CA PRO A 119 0.35 3.42 -6.62
C PRO A 119 1.68 2.74 -6.97
N MET A 120 1.73 1.43 -6.81
CA MET A 120 2.87 0.60 -7.21
C MET A 120 2.42 -0.61 -8.03
N HIS A 121 3.32 -1.50 -8.43
CA HIS A 121 3.07 -2.61 -9.37
C HIS A 121 2.64 -2.17 -10.77
N LEU A 122 3.05 -0.96 -11.19
CA LEU A 122 2.59 -0.35 -12.44
C LEU A 122 3.18 -0.98 -13.70
N TRP A 123 4.21 -1.79 -13.61
CA TRP A 123 4.90 -2.42 -14.76
C TRP A 123 5.26 -1.43 -15.88
N GLY A 124 5.49 -0.17 -15.51
CA GLY A 124 5.76 0.91 -16.45
C GLY A 124 4.51 1.60 -17.02
N ASP A 125 3.30 1.14 -16.71
CA ASP A 125 2.05 1.81 -17.09
C ASP A 125 1.65 2.92 -16.11
N HIS A 126 2.41 4.00 -16.11
CA HIS A 126 2.07 5.19 -15.33
C HIS A 126 0.81 5.90 -15.84
N ALA A 127 0.33 5.59 -17.05
CA ALA A 127 -0.90 6.17 -17.59
C ALA A 127 -2.13 5.68 -16.83
N LEU A 128 -2.16 4.41 -16.41
CA LEU A 128 -3.21 3.86 -15.54
C LEU A 128 -3.27 4.62 -14.22
N ALA A 129 -2.13 4.79 -13.53
CA ALA A 129 -2.07 5.50 -12.25
C ALA A 129 -2.55 6.96 -12.38
N ARG A 130 -2.15 7.66 -13.45
CA ARG A 130 -2.63 9.02 -13.73
C ARG A 130 -4.13 9.07 -14.05
N ALA A 131 -4.65 8.06 -14.73
CA ALA A 131 -6.09 7.97 -15.00
C ALA A 131 -6.87 7.76 -13.71
N TYR A 132 -6.40 6.87 -12.84
CA TYR A 132 -6.98 6.63 -11.52
C TYR A 132 -6.92 7.89 -10.64
N GLN A 133 -5.79 8.58 -10.56
CA GLN A 133 -5.64 9.86 -9.84
C GLN A 133 -6.62 10.93 -10.33
N ARG A 134 -6.81 11.06 -11.66
CA ARG A 134 -7.75 12.06 -12.23
C ARG A 134 -9.20 11.73 -11.89
N SER A 135 -9.60 10.47 -11.93
CA SER A 135 -10.97 10.04 -11.61
C SER A 135 -11.27 10.14 -10.10
N HIS A 136 -10.23 10.15 -9.27
CA HIS A 136 -10.32 10.24 -7.81
C HIS A 136 -9.58 11.49 -7.29
N SER A 137 -9.82 12.65 -7.90
CA SER A 137 -9.10 13.91 -7.62
C SER A 137 -9.23 14.40 -6.18
N GLN A 138 -10.23 13.93 -5.42
CA GLN A 138 -10.41 14.20 -4.00
C GLN A 138 -9.49 13.38 -3.09
N LEU A 139 -8.87 12.31 -3.60
CA LEU A 139 -7.97 11.46 -2.81
C LEU A 139 -6.52 11.96 -2.91
N PRO A 140 -5.70 11.76 -1.86
CA PRO A 140 -4.31 12.18 -1.84
C PRO A 140 -3.40 11.19 -2.58
N ILE A 141 -3.64 11.01 -3.87
CA ILE A 141 -2.89 10.07 -4.71
C ILE A 141 -1.71 10.79 -5.36
N TYR A 142 -0.52 10.23 -5.21
CA TYR A 142 0.74 10.74 -5.75
C TYR A 142 1.33 9.77 -6.77
N VAL A 143 1.37 10.17 -8.03
CA VAL A 143 1.94 9.36 -9.11
C VAL A 143 3.36 9.84 -9.39
N TYR A 144 4.34 8.95 -9.25
CA TYR A 144 5.71 9.23 -9.65
C TYR A 144 5.85 9.08 -11.17
N GLU A 145 6.63 9.97 -11.80
CA GLU A 145 6.84 9.94 -13.26
C GLU A 145 8.25 9.46 -13.62
N HIS A 146 9.18 9.60 -12.69
CA HIS A 146 10.57 9.26 -12.90
C HIS A 146 11.15 8.49 -11.71
N PRO A 147 12.16 7.62 -11.95
CA PRO A 147 12.96 7.07 -10.86
C PRO A 147 13.56 8.22 -10.01
N ASN A 148 13.65 7.99 -8.70
CA ASN A 148 14.13 8.97 -7.71
C ASN A 148 13.23 10.21 -7.51
N THR A 149 11.95 10.14 -7.85
CA THR A 149 10.98 11.14 -7.41
C THR A 149 10.90 11.11 -5.87
N SER A 150 10.97 12.29 -5.24
CA SER A 150 10.84 12.44 -3.79
C SER A 150 9.64 13.32 -3.46
N PHE A 151 8.94 12.99 -2.38
CA PHE A 151 7.87 13.78 -1.79
C PHE A 151 8.23 14.09 -0.34
N LEU A 152 7.98 15.30 0.14
CA LEU A 152 8.16 15.66 1.54
C LEU A 152 6.85 15.40 2.30
N LEU A 153 6.92 14.70 3.43
CA LEU A 153 5.75 14.42 4.27
C LEU A 153 5.08 15.68 4.82
N GLU A 154 5.84 16.75 5.01
CA GLU A 154 5.33 18.06 5.44
C GLU A 154 4.35 18.67 4.43
N ASP A 155 4.62 18.49 3.14
CA ASP A 155 3.73 18.95 2.04
C ASP A 155 2.39 18.18 2.04
N LEU A 156 2.37 16.98 2.61
CA LEU A 156 1.19 16.14 2.70
C LEU A 156 0.23 16.62 3.81
N SER A 157 0.78 17.12 4.93
CA SER A 157 -0.01 17.62 6.06
C SER A 157 -0.66 18.99 5.82
N GLU A 158 -0.10 19.81 4.91
CA GLU A 158 -0.66 21.14 4.60
C GLU A 158 -1.93 21.08 3.73
N LYS A 159 -2.06 20.06 2.87
CA LYS A 159 -3.28 19.87 2.07
C LYS A 159 -4.53 19.59 2.92
N GLU A 160 -4.39 18.89 4.02
CA GLU A 160 -5.52 18.62 4.94
C GLU A 160 -5.97 19.88 5.68
N ARG A 161 -5.05 20.77 6.06
CA ARG A 161 -5.34 22.01 6.77
C ARG A 161 -6.05 23.05 5.89
N SER A 162 -5.72 23.12 4.61
CA SER A 162 -6.38 24.04 3.66
C SER A 162 -7.80 23.59 3.30
N SER A 163 -8.03 22.28 3.19
CA SER A 163 -9.36 21.70 2.91
C SER A 163 -10.34 21.82 4.09
N SER A 164 -9.86 21.90 5.34
CA SER A 164 -10.69 22.06 6.53
C SER A 164 -10.99 23.52 6.86
N ALA A 165 -10.28 24.49 6.27
CA ALA A 165 -10.48 25.92 6.48
C ALA A 165 -11.52 26.55 5.53
N GLU A 166 -11.97 25.80 4.51
CA GLU A 166 -12.99 26.24 3.53
C GLU A 166 -14.40 25.65 3.78
N ARG A 167 -14.62 25.05 4.97
CA ARG A 167 -15.96 24.54 5.35
C ARG A 167 -16.56 25.27 6.52
#